data_4eddb63c6bade0b2a9d0f85aaee95542
#
_entry.id   4eddb63c6bade0b2a9d0f85aaee95542
#
_cell.length_a   1.000
_cell.length_b   1.000
_cell.length_c   1.000
_cell.angle_alpha   90.00
_cell.angle_beta   90.00
_cell.angle_gamma   90.00
#
_symmetry.space_group_name_H-M   'P 1'
#
loop_
_entity.id
_entity.type
_entity.pdbx_description
1 polymer ?
#
loop_
_entity_poly.entity_id
_entity_poly.type
_entity_poly.pdbx_seq_one_letter_code
_entity_poly.pdbx_strand_id
1 'polypeptide(L)'
;MTIKISQQFDAGAIEVLRADDAQSIELNIRKDSHADITQWFYFRLQGAQGEACTIRFMNAGKSAYPDGWKDYQAVASYDRESWFRVPTSYDGSVMTIEHTPEEESVYYAYFEPYPWDRHLALIDSAQASPLVRLIDLGSTVEGRDMNLLVIGDADAEKKVWVIARQHPGETMAEWFVEGMLEALLDQANPFARQCLQDAVFYVVPNMNPDGSVHGNLRTNAAGANLNREW
;
A
#
# COMPACT_ATOMS: atom_id res chain seq x y z
N MET A 1 -0.17 -27.57 -15.84
CA MET A 1 -1.19 -26.78 -15.07
C MET A 1 -1.50 -25.51 -15.84
N THR A 2 -2.63 -24.86 -15.60
CA THR A 2 -2.96 -23.60 -16.32
C THR A 2 -2.59 -22.43 -15.42
N ILE A 3 -1.70 -21.57 -15.90
CA ILE A 3 -1.33 -20.33 -15.19
C ILE A 3 -2.55 -19.41 -15.13
N LYS A 4 -2.78 -18.83 -13.97
CA LYS A 4 -3.84 -17.85 -13.73
C LYS A 4 -3.30 -16.64 -12.98
N ILE A 5 -3.59 -15.45 -13.50
CA ILE A 5 -3.31 -14.18 -12.82
C ILE A 5 -4.63 -13.52 -12.41
N SER A 6 -4.68 -13.01 -11.17
CA SER A 6 -5.85 -12.35 -10.60
C SER A 6 -5.46 -11.07 -9.87
N GLN A 7 -6.31 -10.06 -9.96
CA GLN A 7 -6.23 -8.79 -9.22
C GLN A 7 -7.54 -8.44 -8.49
N GLN A 8 -8.49 -9.39 -8.42
CA GLN A 8 -9.83 -9.15 -7.87
C GLN A 8 -9.82 -9.28 -6.34
N PHE A 9 -9.08 -8.37 -5.70
CA PHE A 9 -8.95 -8.24 -4.25
C PHE A 9 -8.46 -6.83 -3.92
N ASP A 10 -8.49 -6.47 -2.64
CA ASP A 10 -8.09 -5.15 -2.14
C ASP A 10 -6.70 -4.71 -2.63
N ALA A 11 -6.61 -3.52 -3.16
CA ALA A 11 -5.42 -2.91 -3.78
C ALA A 11 -4.87 -3.68 -5.01
N GLY A 12 -5.56 -4.71 -5.50
CA GLY A 12 -5.15 -5.48 -6.68
C GLY A 12 -5.18 -4.61 -7.95
N ALA A 13 -4.06 -4.59 -8.69
CA ALA A 13 -3.90 -3.74 -9.87
C ALA A 13 -2.88 -4.35 -10.84
N ILE A 14 -3.34 -4.86 -11.96
CA ILE A 14 -2.53 -5.34 -13.07
C ILE A 14 -3.36 -5.45 -14.34
N GLU A 15 -2.74 -5.34 -15.51
CA GLU A 15 -3.32 -5.68 -16.81
C GLU A 15 -2.55 -6.86 -17.38
N VAL A 16 -3.25 -7.96 -17.68
CA VAL A 16 -2.64 -9.17 -18.25
C VAL A 16 -2.69 -9.11 -19.77
N LEU A 17 -1.53 -9.14 -20.41
CA LEU A 17 -1.38 -9.21 -21.86
C LEU A 17 -1.26 -10.67 -22.31
N ARG A 18 -0.42 -11.47 -21.63
CA ARG A 18 -0.23 -12.89 -21.89
C ARG A 18 0.21 -13.63 -20.63
N ALA A 19 -0.35 -14.81 -20.39
CA ALA A 19 -0.02 -15.65 -19.24
C ALA A 19 -0.26 -17.14 -19.52
N ASP A 20 0.05 -17.61 -20.71
CA ASP A 20 -0.10 -19.00 -21.17
C ASP A 20 1.16 -19.85 -20.95
N ASP A 21 2.31 -19.21 -20.72
CA ASP A 21 3.61 -19.83 -20.48
C ASP A 21 4.33 -19.13 -19.31
N ALA A 22 4.78 -19.89 -18.31
CA ALA A 22 5.48 -19.40 -17.14
C ALA A 22 6.74 -18.58 -17.50
N GLN A 23 7.46 -18.99 -18.53
CA GLN A 23 8.69 -18.32 -19.00
C GLN A 23 8.40 -17.07 -19.85
N SER A 24 7.14 -16.77 -20.11
CA SER A 24 6.75 -15.67 -21.01
C SER A 24 5.46 -14.98 -20.59
N ILE A 25 5.39 -14.58 -19.33
CA ILE A 25 4.28 -13.77 -18.79
C ILE A 25 4.51 -12.31 -19.15
N GLU A 26 3.53 -11.68 -19.78
CA GLU A 26 3.56 -10.25 -20.16
C GLU A 26 2.40 -9.50 -19.53
N LEU A 27 2.74 -8.44 -18.82
CA LEU A 27 1.82 -7.61 -18.05
C LEU A 27 2.02 -6.13 -18.38
N ASN A 28 1.00 -5.33 -18.12
CA ASN A 28 1.11 -3.89 -18.00
C ASN A 28 0.76 -3.45 -16.57
N ILE A 29 1.46 -2.46 -16.06
CA ILE A 29 1.04 -1.72 -14.88
C ILE A 29 -0.23 -0.95 -15.26
N ARG A 30 -1.30 -1.16 -14.50
CA ARG A 30 -2.59 -0.51 -14.75
C ARG A 30 -2.52 0.98 -14.38
N LYS A 31 -3.28 1.81 -15.08
CA LYS A 31 -3.46 3.22 -14.72
C LYS A 31 -4.29 3.38 -13.45
N ASP A 32 -4.05 4.47 -12.74
CA ASP A 32 -4.89 4.93 -11.65
C ASP A 32 -6.33 5.19 -12.11
N SER A 33 -7.28 5.18 -11.18
CA SER A 33 -8.68 5.53 -11.46
C SER A 33 -8.76 6.95 -12.04
N HIS A 34 -9.36 7.08 -13.23
CA HIS A 34 -9.61 8.36 -13.93
C HIS A 34 -8.36 9.25 -14.13
N ALA A 35 -7.15 8.67 -14.14
CA ALA A 35 -5.89 9.39 -14.31
C ALA A 35 -4.89 8.61 -15.16
N ASP A 36 -4.04 9.32 -15.89
CA ASP A 36 -2.99 8.72 -16.74
C ASP A 36 -1.68 8.58 -15.94
N ILE A 37 -1.75 7.85 -14.82
CA ILE A 37 -0.63 7.59 -13.90
C ILE A 37 -0.52 6.08 -13.73
N THR A 38 0.69 5.54 -13.87
CA THR A 38 0.99 4.10 -13.76
C THR A 38 2.25 3.92 -12.93
N GLN A 39 2.21 3.12 -11.87
CA GLN A 39 3.39 2.69 -11.11
C GLN A 39 3.06 1.54 -10.17
N TRP A 40 1.89 1.57 -9.50
CA TRP A 40 1.47 0.55 -8.58
C TRP A 40 1.08 -0.72 -9.33
N PHE A 41 1.54 -1.88 -8.83
CA PHE A 41 1.05 -3.19 -9.22
C PHE A 41 0.90 -4.09 -8.00
N TYR A 42 -0.13 -4.91 -8.01
CA TYR A 42 -0.36 -5.96 -7.03
C TYR A 42 -1.24 -7.04 -7.64
N PHE A 43 -0.76 -8.27 -7.72
CA PHE A 43 -1.48 -9.38 -8.34
C PHE A 43 -1.10 -10.71 -7.73
N ARG A 44 -1.95 -11.72 -7.96
CA ARG A 44 -1.71 -13.10 -7.59
C ARG A 44 -1.44 -13.94 -8.84
N LEU A 45 -0.40 -14.76 -8.79
CA LEU A 45 -0.08 -15.80 -9.75
C LEU A 45 -0.40 -17.19 -9.14
N GLN A 46 -1.03 -18.07 -9.90
CA GLN A 46 -1.34 -19.45 -9.52
C GLN A 46 -0.98 -20.43 -10.65
N GLY A 47 -0.74 -21.69 -10.31
CA GLY A 47 -0.47 -22.76 -11.25
C GLY A 47 0.94 -22.81 -11.81
N ALA A 48 1.91 -22.21 -11.08
CA ALA A 48 3.31 -22.17 -11.49
C ALA A 48 4.27 -22.69 -10.40
N GLN A 49 3.79 -23.50 -9.45
CA GLN A 49 4.64 -24.05 -8.39
C GLN A 49 5.79 -24.87 -8.99
N GLY A 50 7.03 -24.55 -8.58
CA GLY A 50 8.25 -25.22 -9.03
C GLY A 50 8.68 -24.88 -10.47
N GLU A 51 7.96 -24.03 -11.19
CA GLU A 51 8.32 -23.59 -12.53
C GLU A 51 9.05 -22.25 -12.52
N ALA A 52 10.12 -22.11 -13.30
CA ALA A 52 10.82 -20.84 -13.44
C ALA A 52 9.93 -19.85 -14.21
N CYS A 53 9.53 -18.78 -13.54
CA CYS A 53 8.69 -17.73 -14.12
C CYS A 53 9.54 -16.54 -14.56
N THR A 54 9.23 -16.01 -15.76
CA THR A 54 9.73 -14.74 -16.26
C THR A 54 8.53 -13.81 -16.50
N ILE A 55 8.39 -12.78 -15.65
CA ILE A 55 7.25 -11.86 -15.64
C ILE A 55 7.73 -10.49 -16.10
N ARG A 56 7.25 -10.01 -17.24
CA ARG A 56 7.66 -8.76 -17.89
C ARG A 56 6.57 -7.71 -17.79
N PHE A 57 6.92 -6.54 -17.30
CA PHE A 57 6.06 -5.35 -17.28
C PHE A 57 6.40 -4.46 -18.48
N MET A 58 5.61 -4.59 -19.54
CA MET A 58 5.90 -4.06 -20.87
C MET A 58 5.85 -2.53 -20.96
N ASN A 59 5.16 -1.88 -20.01
CA ASN A 59 5.03 -0.42 -19.96
C ASN A 59 5.81 0.25 -18.81
N ALA A 60 6.71 -0.46 -18.14
CA ALA A 60 7.46 0.07 -17.01
C ALA A 60 8.23 1.37 -17.34
N GLY A 61 8.81 1.47 -18.53
CA GLY A 61 9.51 2.68 -18.99
C GLY A 61 8.61 3.89 -19.22
N LYS A 62 7.27 3.71 -19.19
CA LYS A 62 6.27 4.78 -19.33
C LYS A 62 5.55 5.07 -18.01
N SER A 63 6.01 4.50 -16.91
CA SER A 63 5.43 4.73 -15.59
C SER A 63 5.71 6.15 -15.07
N ALA A 64 5.02 6.54 -14.00
CA ALA A 64 5.12 7.89 -13.43
C ALA A 64 6.54 8.23 -12.93
N TYR A 65 7.30 7.22 -12.51
CA TYR A 65 8.67 7.35 -12.03
C TYR A 65 9.53 6.19 -12.56
N PRO A 66 9.89 6.17 -13.86
CA PRO A 66 10.62 5.06 -14.47
C PRO A 66 12.04 4.90 -13.90
N ASP A 67 12.70 5.98 -13.48
CA ASP A 67 14.02 5.91 -12.84
C ASP A 67 14.00 5.14 -11.51
N GLY A 68 12.84 5.05 -10.88
CA GLY A 68 12.63 4.28 -9.65
C GLY A 68 12.74 2.76 -9.82
N TRP A 69 12.75 2.26 -11.06
CA TRP A 69 12.96 0.84 -11.35
C TRP A 69 14.44 0.43 -11.32
N LYS A 70 15.34 1.39 -11.36
CA LYS A 70 16.78 1.10 -11.27
C LYS A 70 17.09 0.55 -9.86
N ASP A 71 17.74 -0.63 -9.83
CA ASP A 71 18.10 -1.33 -8.59
C ASP A 71 16.89 -1.69 -7.69
N TYR A 72 15.67 -1.56 -8.23
CA TYR A 72 14.43 -1.95 -7.55
C TYR A 72 14.27 -3.47 -7.53
N GLN A 73 13.68 -3.99 -6.46
CA GLN A 73 13.25 -5.38 -6.34
C GLN A 73 11.79 -5.43 -5.90
N ALA A 74 10.97 -6.12 -6.69
CA ALA A 74 9.58 -6.39 -6.33
C ALA A 74 9.49 -7.22 -5.04
N VAL A 75 8.38 -7.09 -4.34
CA VAL A 75 8.10 -7.96 -3.19
C VAL A 75 7.15 -9.08 -3.59
N ALA A 76 7.36 -10.26 -2.99
CA ALA A 76 6.49 -11.43 -3.15
C ALA A 76 6.06 -11.96 -1.79
N SER A 77 4.91 -12.66 -1.75
CA SER A 77 4.38 -13.28 -0.55
C SER A 77 3.53 -14.49 -0.90
N TYR A 78 3.55 -15.52 -0.05
CA TYR A 78 2.66 -16.68 -0.16
C TYR A 78 1.41 -16.55 0.71
N ASP A 79 1.48 -15.77 1.79
CA ASP A 79 0.43 -15.61 2.82
C ASP A 79 -0.15 -14.20 2.92
N ARG A 80 0.43 -13.21 2.23
CA ARG A 80 0.15 -11.77 2.28
C ARG A 80 0.50 -11.09 3.62
N GLU A 81 1.26 -11.80 4.47
CA GLU A 81 1.75 -11.31 5.75
C GLU A 81 3.27 -11.22 5.75
N SER A 82 3.93 -12.26 5.25
CA SER A 82 5.38 -12.35 5.15
C SER A 82 5.82 -12.01 3.73
N TRP A 83 6.55 -10.90 3.57
CA TRP A 83 6.99 -10.40 2.27
C TRP A 83 8.51 -10.51 2.12
N PHE A 84 8.95 -10.92 0.95
CA PHE A 84 10.36 -11.05 0.59
C PHE A 84 10.66 -10.46 -0.78
N ARG A 85 11.90 -10.05 -1.00
CA ARG A 85 12.34 -9.49 -2.29
C ARG A 85 12.62 -10.60 -3.29
N VAL A 86 12.24 -10.37 -4.55
CA VAL A 86 12.53 -11.27 -5.67
C VAL A 86 13.42 -10.60 -6.70
N PRO A 87 14.30 -11.38 -7.40
CA PRO A 87 15.14 -10.86 -8.45
C PRO A 87 14.33 -10.08 -9.49
N THR A 88 14.71 -8.83 -9.68
CA THR A 88 14.05 -7.90 -10.59
C THR A 88 15.09 -7.12 -11.36
N SER A 89 14.90 -6.96 -12.65
CA SER A 89 15.78 -6.19 -13.54
C SER A 89 14.97 -5.17 -14.33
N TYR A 90 15.63 -4.10 -14.77
CA TYR A 90 15.05 -3.06 -15.60
C TYR A 90 16.04 -2.64 -16.68
N ASP A 91 15.62 -2.71 -17.96
CA ASP A 91 16.48 -2.40 -19.13
C ASP A 91 16.31 -0.95 -19.65
N GLY A 92 15.53 -0.11 -18.96
CA GLY A 92 15.17 1.25 -19.39
C GLY A 92 13.78 1.32 -20.07
N SER A 93 13.16 0.18 -20.35
CA SER A 93 11.84 0.07 -20.97
C SER A 93 10.94 -0.96 -20.29
N VAL A 94 11.47 -2.16 -20.11
CA VAL A 94 10.75 -3.31 -19.53
C VAL A 94 11.36 -3.65 -18.16
N MET A 95 10.51 -3.85 -17.18
CA MET A 95 10.90 -4.43 -15.89
C MET A 95 10.58 -5.93 -15.92
N THR A 96 11.51 -6.75 -15.45
CA THR A 96 11.37 -8.22 -15.45
C THR A 96 11.60 -8.77 -14.05
N ILE A 97 10.66 -9.59 -13.57
CA ILE A 97 10.81 -10.41 -12.36
C ILE A 97 11.16 -11.84 -12.81
N GLU A 98 12.18 -12.42 -12.18
CA GLU A 98 12.57 -13.82 -12.34
C GLU A 98 12.38 -14.54 -11.00
N HIS A 99 11.47 -15.52 -10.94
CA HIS A 99 11.17 -16.22 -9.69
C HIS A 99 10.66 -17.64 -9.98
N THR A 100 11.04 -18.60 -9.14
CA THR A 100 10.49 -19.95 -9.13
C THR A 100 9.63 -20.09 -7.86
N PRO A 101 8.28 -19.98 -7.94
CA PRO A 101 7.43 -20.07 -6.77
C PRO A 101 7.53 -21.43 -6.07
N GLU A 102 7.64 -21.43 -4.73
CA GLU A 102 7.65 -22.66 -3.93
C GLU A 102 6.25 -23.17 -3.65
N GLU A 103 5.23 -22.30 -3.76
CA GLU A 103 3.82 -22.60 -3.49
C GLU A 103 2.94 -22.42 -4.72
N GLU A 104 1.76 -23.05 -4.71
CA GLU A 104 0.78 -22.97 -5.81
C GLU A 104 0.23 -21.57 -6.07
N SER A 105 0.23 -20.71 -5.04
CA SER A 105 -0.24 -19.33 -5.10
C SER A 105 0.81 -18.39 -4.55
N VAL A 106 1.20 -17.38 -5.32
CA VAL A 106 2.14 -16.34 -4.92
C VAL A 106 1.59 -14.96 -5.30
N TYR A 107 1.80 -13.99 -4.42
CA TYR A 107 1.45 -12.60 -4.65
C TYR A 107 2.71 -11.80 -4.96
N TYR A 108 2.61 -10.84 -5.90
CA TYR A 108 3.67 -9.90 -6.21
C TYR A 108 3.14 -8.49 -6.09
N ALA A 109 3.90 -7.59 -5.48
CA ALA A 109 3.52 -6.19 -5.32
C ALA A 109 4.70 -5.23 -5.51
N TYR A 110 4.37 -3.97 -5.78
CA TYR A 110 5.34 -2.87 -5.87
C TYR A 110 6.02 -2.61 -4.52
N PHE A 111 5.25 -2.43 -3.49
CA PHE A 111 5.66 -2.40 -2.09
C PHE A 111 4.76 -3.33 -1.29
N GLU A 112 5.16 -3.68 -0.08
CA GLU A 112 4.33 -4.42 0.85
C GLU A 112 2.97 -3.74 1.03
N PRO A 113 1.86 -4.36 0.63
CA PRO A 113 0.55 -3.75 0.72
C PRO A 113 0.12 -3.52 2.18
N TYR A 114 -0.64 -2.46 2.39
CA TYR A 114 -1.36 -2.22 3.64
C TYR A 114 -2.87 -2.30 3.31
N PRO A 115 -3.52 -3.46 3.53
CA PRO A 115 -4.89 -3.68 3.11
C PRO A 115 -5.90 -2.91 3.96
N TRP A 116 -7.10 -2.68 3.40
CA TRP A 116 -8.17 -1.96 4.07
C TRP A 116 -8.62 -2.61 5.39
N ASP A 117 -8.69 -3.94 5.44
CA ASP A 117 -9.03 -4.67 6.67
C ASP A 117 -7.99 -4.41 7.78
N ARG A 118 -6.70 -4.28 7.43
CA ARG A 118 -5.66 -3.92 8.39
C ARG A 118 -5.82 -2.48 8.87
N HIS A 119 -6.21 -1.55 7.98
CA HIS A 119 -6.55 -0.19 8.37
C HIS A 119 -7.67 -0.16 9.40
N LEU A 120 -8.76 -0.88 9.16
CA LEU A 120 -9.86 -0.97 10.11
C LEU A 120 -9.42 -1.57 11.46
N ALA A 121 -8.62 -2.64 11.42
CA ALA A 121 -8.05 -3.25 12.63
C ALA A 121 -7.13 -2.28 13.40
N LEU A 122 -6.36 -1.44 12.69
CA LEU A 122 -5.54 -0.40 13.31
C LEU A 122 -6.39 0.63 14.05
N ILE A 123 -7.48 1.11 13.41
CA ILE A 123 -8.42 2.07 14.03
C ILE A 123 -9.07 1.45 15.27
N ASP A 124 -9.56 0.23 15.17
CA ASP A 124 -10.21 -0.48 16.28
C ASP A 124 -9.23 -0.71 17.46
N SER A 125 -8.01 -1.14 17.15
CA SER A 125 -6.96 -1.35 18.15
C SER A 125 -6.58 -0.05 18.86
N ALA A 126 -6.44 1.05 18.11
CA ALA A 126 -6.11 2.35 18.68
C ALA A 126 -7.22 2.85 19.62
N GLN A 127 -8.51 2.68 19.23
CA GLN A 127 -9.65 3.07 20.04
C GLN A 127 -9.79 2.29 21.36
N ALA A 128 -9.20 1.11 21.47
CA ALA A 128 -9.17 0.36 22.73
C ALA A 128 -8.37 1.08 23.83
N SER A 129 -7.49 2.02 23.46
CA SER A 129 -6.75 2.85 24.42
C SER A 129 -7.61 4.01 24.92
N PRO A 130 -7.66 4.25 26.28
CA PRO A 130 -8.34 5.40 26.85
C PRO A 130 -7.71 6.75 26.48
N LEU A 131 -6.53 6.75 25.88
CA LEU A 131 -5.81 7.93 25.42
C LEU A 131 -6.25 8.39 24.03
N VAL A 132 -7.06 7.58 23.34
CA VAL A 132 -7.46 7.81 21.95
C VAL A 132 -8.94 8.16 21.86
N ARG A 133 -9.22 9.21 21.13
CA ARG A 133 -10.58 9.56 20.70
C ARG A 133 -10.63 9.56 19.18
N LEU A 134 -11.57 8.78 18.62
CA LEU A 134 -11.87 8.81 17.20
C LEU A 134 -12.79 9.99 16.87
N ILE A 135 -12.47 10.71 15.81
CA ILE A 135 -13.32 11.72 15.19
C ILE A 135 -13.57 11.30 13.74
N ASP A 136 -14.81 11.28 13.34
CA ASP A 136 -15.22 11.13 11.95
C ASP A 136 -15.07 12.48 11.24
N LEU A 137 -14.25 12.52 10.18
CA LEU A 137 -14.06 13.69 9.33
C LEU A 137 -15.05 13.73 8.15
N GLY A 138 -15.92 12.74 8.05
CA GLY A 138 -16.85 12.53 6.94
C GLY A 138 -16.44 11.35 6.07
N SER A 139 -16.95 11.31 4.85
CA SER A 139 -16.77 10.17 3.95
C SER A 139 -15.98 10.54 2.71
N THR A 140 -15.28 9.54 2.16
CA THR A 140 -14.62 9.63 0.85
C THR A 140 -15.65 9.68 -0.30
N VAL A 141 -15.16 9.79 -1.55
CA VAL A 141 -16.00 9.78 -2.75
C VAL A 141 -16.86 8.51 -2.84
N GLU A 142 -16.35 7.36 -2.39
CA GLU A 142 -17.07 6.07 -2.40
C GLU A 142 -17.72 5.72 -1.06
N GLY A 143 -17.75 6.65 -0.11
CA GLY A 143 -18.47 6.49 1.17
C GLY A 143 -17.68 5.75 2.25
N ARG A 144 -16.35 5.61 2.14
CA ARG A 144 -15.52 5.10 3.24
C ARG A 144 -15.27 6.17 4.27
N ASP A 145 -15.16 5.77 5.53
CA ASP A 145 -14.90 6.69 6.63
C ASP A 145 -13.52 7.34 6.53
N MET A 146 -13.47 8.64 6.84
CA MET A 146 -12.25 9.41 7.02
C MET A 146 -11.96 9.55 8.51
N ASN A 147 -11.04 8.74 9.01
CA ASN A 147 -10.77 8.61 10.43
C ASN A 147 -9.68 9.58 10.91
N LEU A 148 -9.94 10.34 11.97
CA LEU A 148 -8.98 11.11 12.73
C LEU A 148 -8.86 10.56 14.15
N LEU A 149 -7.66 10.11 14.51
CA LEU A 149 -7.32 9.73 15.88
C LEU A 149 -6.75 10.94 16.61
N VAL A 150 -7.38 11.32 17.73
CA VAL A 150 -6.85 12.36 18.64
C VAL A 150 -6.28 11.65 19.86
N ILE A 151 -4.97 11.82 20.09
CA ILE A 151 -4.22 11.06 21.09
C ILE A 151 -3.60 12.02 22.09
N GLY A 152 -3.89 11.83 23.37
CA GLY A 152 -3.45 12.68 24.46
C GLY A 152 -4.48 13.73 24.86
N ASP A 153 -4.04 14.74 25.63
CA ASP A 153 -4.87 15.82 26.13
C ASP A 153 -5.15 16.84 25.02
N ALA A 154 -6.42 17.03 24.67
CA ALA A 154 -6.83 18.01 23.65
C ALA A 154 -6.47 19.46 24.00
N ASP A 155 -6.29 19.77 25.29
CA ASP A 155 -5.91 21.08 25.78
C ASP A 155 -4.39 21.30 25.83
N ALA A 156 -3.58 20.27 25.52
CA ALA A 156 -2.12 20.42 25.45
C ALA A 156 -1.71 21.58 24.56
N GLU A 157 -0.68 22.33 24.96
CA GLU A 157 -0.24 23.52 24.23
C GLU A 157 0.24 23.19 22.81
N LYS A 158 1.01 22.09 22.67
CA LYS A 158 1.56 21.66 21.39
C LYS A 158 0.59 20.77 20.64
N LYS A 159 0.36 21.06 19.38
CA LYS A 159 -0.49 20.29 18.47
C LYS A 159 0.38 19.65 17.38
N VAL A 160 0.38 18.32 17.30
CA VAL A 160 1.14 17.58 16.28
C VAL A 160 0.17 16.94 15.30
N TRP A 161 0.26 17.29 14.02
CA TRP A 161 -0.52 16.67 12.96
C TRP A 161 0.32 15.65 12.20
N VAL A 162 -0.22 14.45 12.04
CA VAL A 162 0.35 13.38 11.22
C VAL A 162 -0.70 12.97 10.21
N ILE A 163 -0.43 13.20 8.94
CA ILE A 163 -1.26 12.73 7.84
C ILE A 163 -0.46 11.73 7.01
N ALA A 164 -1.03 10.57 6.73
CA ALA A 164 -0.33 9.51 6.02
C ALA A 164 -1.12 9.03 4.79
N ARG A 165 -0.43 8.32 3.90
CA ARG A 165 -0.96 7.66 2.72
C ARG A 165 -1.85 8.58 1.86
N GLN A 166 -1.43 9.83 1.68
CA GLN A 166 -2.07 10.77 0.76
C GLN A 166 -1.99 10.26 -0.68
N HIS A 167 -0.87 9.65 -1.04
CA HIS A 167 -0.73 8.86 -2.25
C HIS A 167 -0.93 7.37 -1.89
N PRO A 168 -1.93 6.71 -2.48
CA PRO A 168 -2.33 5.34 -2.10
C PRO A 168 -1.21 4.30 -2.21
N GLY A 169 -0.36 4.41 -3.24
CA GLY A 169 0.75 3.48 -3.48
C GLY A 169 1.94 3.64 -2.52
N GLU A 170 1.95 4.69 -1.68
CA GLU A 170 2.96 4.90 -0.65
C GLU A 170 2.54 4.17 0.66
N THR A 171 2.42 2.85 0.58
CA THR A 171 1.92 1.99 1.68
C THR A 171 2.78 2.07 2.94
N MET A 172 4.09 2.36 2.80
CA MET A 172 5.02 2.55 3.91
C MET A 172 4.60 3.66 4.88
N ALA A 173 3.80 4.63 4.42
CA ALA A 173 3.32 5.72 5.27
C ALA A 173 2.33 5.21 6.33
N GLU A 174 1.49 4.23 5.99
CA GLU A 174 0.52 3.66 6.93
C GLU A 174 1.18 2.61 7.84
N TRP A 175 2.16 1.84 7.33
CA TRP A 175 3.05 1.01 8.14
C TRP A 175 3.80 1.84 9.20
N PHE A 176 4.29 3.03 8.82
CA PHE A 176 4.90 3.97 9.76
C PHE A 176 3.90 4.40 10.84
N VAL A 177 2.66 4.74 10.47
CA VAL A 177 1.63 5.16 11.44
C VAL A 177 1.32 4.04 12.42
N GLU A 178 1.21 2.79 11.96
CA GLU A 178 0.99 1.63 12.82
C GLU A 178 2.08 1.54 13.89
N GLY A 179 3.36 1.51 13.49
CA GLY A 179 4.48 1.46 14.44
C GLY A 179 4.57 2.70 15.34
N MET A 180 4.21 3.89 14.83
CA MET A 180 4.14 5.11 15.63
C MET A 180 3.03 5.01 16.70
N LEU A 181 1.84 4.50 16.36
CA LEU A 181 0.75 4.32 17.31
C LEU A 181 1.10 3.29 18.38
N GLU A 182 1.69 2.15 18.00
CA GLU A 182 2.19 1.16 18.95
C GLU A 182 3.16 1.79 19.96
N ALA A 183 4.13 2.55 19.47
CA ALA A 183 5.13 3.19 20.32
C ALA A 183 4.53 4.30 21.20
N LEU A 184 3.61 5.12 20.66
CA LEU A 184 3.02 6.27 21.37
C LEU A 184 2.02 5.84 22.43
N LEU A 185 1.31 4.72 22.22
CA LEU A 185 0.30 4.20 23.14
C LEU A 185 0.89 3.26 24.20
N ASP A 186 2.16 2.89 24.09
CA ASP A 186 2.86 2.08 25.10
C ASP A 186 3.10 2.90 26.37
N GLN A 187 2.24 2.71 27.36
CA GLN A 187 2.32 3.39 28.66
C GLN A 187 3.51 2.93 29.53
N ALA A 188 4.17 1.83 29.20
CA ALA A 188 5.41 1.41 29.83
C ALA A 188 6.60 2.26 29.33
N ASN A 189 6.52 2.81 28.13
CA ASN A 189 7.56 3.64 27.52
C ASN A 189 7.56 5.07 28.13
N PRO A 190 8.62 5.48 28.87
CA PRO A 190 8.67 6.82 29.47
C PRO A 190 8.73 7.95 28.44
N PHE A 191 9.30 7.69 27.26
CA PHE A 191 9.36 8.67 26.17
C PHE A 191 7.96 8.94 25.60
N ALA A 192 7.14 7.89 25.39
CA ALA A 192 5.76 8.05 24.94
C ALA A 192 4.93 8.87 25.95
N ARG A 193 5.05 8.56 27.25
CA ARG A 193 4.38 9.35 28.29
C ARG A 193 4.78 10.82 28.26
N GLN A 194 6.07 11.11 28.08
CA GLN A 194 6.55 12.49 27.99
C GLN A 194 5.99 13.21 26.77
N CYS A 195 5.97 12.53 25.59
CA CYS A 195 5.38 13.10 24.36
C CYS A 195 3.91 13.48 24.57
N LEU A 196 3.12 12.60 25.23
CA LEU A 196 1.70 12.83 25.46
C LEU A 196 1.42 13.85 26.59
N GLN A 197 2.38 14.12 27.46
CA GLN A 197 2.30 15.24 28.41
C GLN A 197 2.54 16.58 27.72
N ASP A 198 3.42 16.61 26.72
CA ASP A 198 3.84 17.82 26.05
C ASP A 198 2.94 18.21 24.86
N ALA A 199 2.26 17.24 24.23
CA ALA A 199 1.53 17.44 22.99
C ALA A 199 0.31 16.54 22.85
N VAL A 200 -0.68 17.04 22.09
CA VAL A 200 -1.75 16.23 21.52
C VAL A 200 -1.43 15.90 20.06
N PHE A 201 -1.68 14.65 19.67
CA PHE A 201 -1.46 14.18 18.31
C PHE A 201 -2.79 14.04 17.58
N TYR A 202 -2.86 14.61 16.37
CA TYR A 202 -3.96 14.47 15.42
C TYR A 202 -3.46 13.61 14.27
N VAL A 203 -3.94 12.37 14.16
CA VAL A 203 -3.41 11.39 13.22
C VAL A 203 -4.49 10.95 12.24
N VAL A 204 -4.27 11.18 10.95
CA VAL A 204 -5.08 10.62 9.86
C VAL A 204 -4.25 9.51 9.20
N PRO A 205 -4.49 8.23 9.53
CA PRO A 205 -3.65 7.12 9.08
C PRO A 205 -3.67 6.91 7.57
N ASN A 206 -4.82 7.17 6.93
CA ASN A 206 -5.00 7.06 5.48
C ASN A 206 -5.80 8.25 4.96
N MET A 207 -5.15 9.13 4.21
CA MET A 207 -5.78 10.29 3.57
C MET A 207 -6.54 9.92 2.29
N ASN A 208 -6.34 8.72 1.75
CA ASN A 208 -6.87 8.30 0.46
C ASN A 208 -7.35 6.83 0.48
N PRO A 209 -8.39 6.52 1.28
CA PRO A 209 -8.92 5.15 1.41
C PRO A 209 -9.37 4.54 0.07
N ASP A 210 -10.11 5.28 -0.74
CA ASP A 210 -10.62 4.78 -2.02
C ASP A 210 -9.48 4.42 -2.99
N GLY A 211 -8.52 5.33 -3.16
CA GLY A 211 -7.36 5.07 -4.00
C GLY A 211 -6.56 3.87 -3.50
N SER A 212 -6.48 3.68 -2.18
CA SER A 212 -5.80 2.54 -1.55
C SER A 212 -6.48 1.22 -1.93
N VAL A 213 -7.81 1.13 -1.79
CA VAL A 213 -8.61 -0.05 -2.16
C VAL A 213 -8.56 -0.34 -3.66
N HIS A 214 -8.58 0.71 -4.48
CA HIS A 214 -8.48 0.58 -5.94
C HIS A 214 -7.10 0.16 -6.44
N GLY A 215 -6.07 0.23 -5.61
CA GLY A 215 -4.70 -0.02 -6.06
C GLY A 215 -4.19 1.08 -7.00
N ASN A 216 -4.48 2.33 -6.67
CA ASN A 216 -3.91 3.49 -7.33
C ASN A 216 -2.50 3.79 -6.79
N LEU A 217 -1.65 4.39 -7.61
CA LEU A 217 -0.40 4.95 -7.12
C LEU A 217 -0.65 6.25 -6.36
N ARG A 218 -1.42 7.19 -6.98
CA ARG A 218 -1.36 8.61 -6.60
C ARG A 218 -2.71 9.28 -6.43
N THR A 219 -3.73 8.85 -7.16
CA THR A 219 -5.02 9.53 -7.21
C THR A 219 -6.09 8.87 -6.34
N ASN A 220 -7.09 9.65 -5.95
CA ASN A 220 -8.30 9.12 -5.34
C ASN A 220 -9.23 8.48 -6.39
N ALA A 221 -10.40 8.00 -5.98
CA ALA A 221 -11.36 7.37 -6.88
C ALA A 221 -11.89 8.30 -7.98
N ALA A 222 -11.84 9.62 -7.78
CA ALA A 222 -12.24 10.62 -8.77
C ALA A 222 -11.09 11.07 -9.70
N GLY A 223 -9.88 10.53 -9.54
CA GLY A 223 -8.71 10.90 -10.34
C GLY A 223 -7.95 12.14 -9.81
N ALA A 224 -8.33 12.68 -8.66
CA ALA A 224 -7.64 13.81 -8.06
C ALA A 224 -6.36 13.38 -7.34
N ASN A 225 -5.26 14.09 -7.60
CA ASN A 225 -4.03 13.98 -6.82
C ASN A 225 -4.12 14.92 -5.61
N LEU A 226 -4.41 14.36 -4.43
CA LEU A 226 -4.67 15.15 -3.22
C LEU A 226 -3.52 16.10 -2.85
N ASN A 227 -2.28 15.79 -3.23
CA ASN A 227 -1.14 16.69 -3.06
C ASN A 227 -1.10 17.87 -4.06
N ARG A 228 -2.20 18.13 -4.74
CA ARG A 228 -2.41 19.32 -5.63
C ARG A 228 -3.68 20.08 -5.27
N GLU A 229 -4.39 19.65 -4.21
CA GLU A 229 -5.68 20.20 -3.80
C GLU A 229 -5.59 21.09 -2.53
N TRP A 230 -4.36 21.44 -2.07
CA TRP A 230 -4.11 22.33 -0.93
C TRP A 230 -4.27 23.80 -1.26
#